data_42f90530d98efcd8710cfabd950759f1
#
_entry.id   42f90530d98efcd8710cfabd950759f1
#
_cell.length_a   1.000
_cell.length_b   1.000
_cell.length_c   1.000
_cell.angle_alpha   90.00
_cell.angle_beta   90.00
_cell.angle_gamma   90.00
#
_symmetry.space_group_name_H-M   'P 1'
#
loop_
_entity.id
_entity.type
_entity.pdbx_description
1 polymer ?
#
loop_
_entity_poly.entity_id
_entity_poly.type
_entity_poly.pdbx_seq_one_letter_code
_entity_poly.pdbx_strand_id
1 'polypeptide(L)'
;MNKRLYDLFWGTSLRTTTALHRVVHKVSGGRVWRRFPGGAQVVWITTMGRKSREWRTNPLLAARVDDDWCVAGSNAGQAKVPGWVFNAREHPEGYVLINGDAWQCTFVEAEGADRDQLFERMVAMWKSFEMYAENAGRYIPVFRIVLGEPISKDAIPAA
;
A
#
# COMPACT_ATOMS: atom_id res chain seq x y z
N MET A 1 -21.94 -4.52 13.31
CA MET A 1 -21.83 -5.46 12.16
C MET A 1 -20.91 -6.60 12.58
N ASN A 2 -21.30 -7.87 12.35
CA ASN A 2 -20.48 -9.03 12.73
C ASN A 2 -19.15 -9.00 11.96
N LYS A 3 -18.00 -9.29 12.63
CA LYS A 3 -16.66 -9.26 12.04
C LYS A 3 -16.54 -10.10 10.76
N ARG A 4 -17.19 -11.27 10.70
CA ARG A 4 -17.22 -12.12 9.50
C ARG A 4 -17.92 -11.46 8.32
N LEU A 5 -19.02 -10.75 8.57
CA LEU A 5 -19.73 -9.99 7.54
C LEU A 5 -18.91 -8.78 7.05
N TYR A 6 -18.24 -8.09 7.97
CA TYR A 6 -17.33 -7.00 7.67
C TYR A 6 -16.20 -7.47 6.75
N ASP A 7 -15.52 -8.56 7.14
CA ASP A 7 -14.41 -9.13 6.36
C ASP A 7 -14.86 -9.62 4.97
N LEU A 8 -16.06 -10.22 4.87
CA LEU A 8 -16.61 -10.67 3.60
C LEU A 8 -16.97 -9.50 2.68
N PHE A 9 -17.69 -8.49 3.21
CA PHE A 9 -18.11 -7.32 2.46
C PHE A 9 -16.90 -6.52 1.95
N TRP A 10 -15.96 -6.18 2.84
CA TRP A 10 -14.78 -5.42 2.48
C TRP A 10 -13.78 -6.24 1.67
N GLY A 11 -13.67 -7.55 1.90
CA GLY A 11 -12.83 -8.44 1.12
C GLY A 11 -13.26 -8.51 -0.35
N THR A 12 -14.56 -8.59 -0.62
CA THR A 12 -15.12 -8.59 -1.98
C THR A 12 -15.01 -7.20 -2.60
N SER A 13 -15.39 -6.16 -1.86
CA SER A 13 -15.34 -4.77 -2.31
C SER A 13 -13.92 -4.32 -2.65
N LEU A 14 -12.93 -4.63 -1.81
CA LEU A 14 -11.52 -4.30 -2.07
C LEU A 14 -10.95 -5.05 -3.27
N ARG A 15 -11.30 -6.33 -3.48
CA ARG A 15 -10.86 -7.09 -4.64
C ARG A 15 -11.38 -6.51 -5.94
N THR A 16 -12.67 -6.17 -5.99
CA THR A 16 -13.29 -5.55 -7.17
C THR A 16 -12.75 -4.15 -7.41
N THR A 17 -12.62 -3.33 -6.37
CA THR A 17 -12.05 -1.98 -6.47
C THR A 17 -10.58 -2.03 -6.90
N THR A 18 -9.78 -2.92 -6.33
CA THR A 18 -8.37 -3.08 -6.71
C THR A 18 -8.22 -3.59 -8.15
N ALA A 19 -9.09 -4.52 -8.59
CA ALA A 19 -9.10 -4.99 -9.97
C ALA A 19 -9.48 -3.87 -10.94
N LEU A 20 -10.51 -3.08 -10.62
CA LEU A 20 -10.91 -1.92 -11.40
C LEU A 20 -9.79 -0.86 -11.45
N HIS A 21 -9.17 -0.58 -10.32
CA HIS A 21 -8.02 0.33 -10.24
C HIS A 21 -6.86 -0.11 -11.14
N ARG A 22 -6.53 -1.41 -11.14
CA ARG A 22 -5.49 -1.96 -12.03
C ARG A 22 -5.82 -1.77 -13.51
N VAL A 23 -7.07 -2.02 -13.90
CA VAL A 23 -7.52 -1.82 -15.29
C VAL A 23 -7.44 -0.34 -15.66
N VAL A 24 -7.98 0.55 -14.83
CA VAL A 24 -7.95 2.01 -15.07
C VAL A 24 -6.51 2.53 -15.11
N HIS A 25 -5.64 2.05 -14.21
CA HIS A 25 -4.22 2.42 -14.21
C HIS A 25 -3.52 1.97 -15.51
N LYS A 26 -3.76 0.73 -15.94
CA LYS A 26 -3.18 0.20 -17.18
C LYS A 26 -3.63 0.97 -18.42
N VAL A 27 -4.91 1.35 -18.48
CA VAL A 27 -5.49 2.10 -19.61
C VAL A 27 -5.09 3.58 -19.60
N SER A 28 -4.95 4.20 -18.42
CA SER A 28 -4.65 5.63 -18.27
C SER A 28 -3.16 5.96 -18.16
N GLY A 29 -2.27 4.96 -18.19
CA GLY A 29 -0.83 5.17 -17.99
C GLY A 29 -0.50 5.83 -16.64
N GLY A 30 -1.30 5.53 -15.59
CA GLY A 30 -1.10 6.08 -14.26
C GLY A 30 -1.53 7.54 -14.07
N ARG A 31 -2.25 8.13 -15.03
CA ARG A 31 -2.69 9.54 -14.95
C ARG A 31 -3.95 9.75 -14.15
N VAL A 32 -4.81 8.73 -14.03
CA VAL A 32 -6.09 8.77 -13.30
C VAL A 32 -5.90 8.17 -11.90
N TRP A 33 -6.57 8.77 -10.90
CA TRP A 33 -6.61 8.29 -9.52
C TRP A 33 -5.28 8.42 -8.74
N ARG A 34 -4.64 9.58 -8.89
CA ARG A 34 -3.47 9.95 -8.07
C ARG A 34 -3.84 10.23 -6.62
N ARG A 35 -5.10 10.61 -6.37
CA ARG A 35 -5.64 10.87 -5.03
C ARG A 35 -6.94 10.11 -4.81
N PHE A 36 -7.11 9.62 -3.61
CA PHE A 36 -8.36 9.02 -3.16
C PHE A 36 -9.40 10.14 -2.88
N PRO A 37 -10.73 9.87 -3.02
CA PRO A 37 -11.75 10.81 -2.56
C PRO A 37 -11.44 11.27 -1.12
N GLY A 38 -11.35 12.60 -0.90
CA GLY A 38 -10.86 13.16 0.37
C GLY A 38 -9.40 13.63 0.34
N GLY A 39 -8.69 13.47 -0.80
CA GLY A 39 -7.37 14.05 -1.04
C GLY A 39 -6.18 13.18 -0.60
N ALA A 40 -6.42 12.01 -0.01
CA ALA A 40 -5.36 11.10 0.41
C ALA A 40 -4.51 10.63 -0.80
N GLN A 41 -3.19 10.61 -0.62
CA GLN A 41 -2.26 10.23 -1.67
C GLN A 41 -2.33 8.72 -1.95
N VAL A 42 -2.45 8.35 -3.23
CA VAL A 42 -2.32 6.96 -3.68
C VAL A 42 -0.94 6.77 -4.29
N VAL A 43 -0.28 5.70 -3.87
CA VAL A 43 0.96 5.21 -4.49
C VAL A 43 0.73 3.80 -5.03
N TRP A 44 1.49 3.43 -6.05
CA TRP A 44 1.47 2.07 -6.61
C TRP A 44 2.78 1.40 -6.25
N ILE A 45 2.72 0.44 -5.32
CA ILE A 45 3.88 -0.36 -4.96
C ILE A 45 3.95 -1.61 -5.81
N THR A 46 5.15 -1.98 -6.25
CA THR A 46 5.42 -3.22 -6.98
C THR A 46 6.41 -4.06 -6.17
N THR A 47 5.94 -5.20 -5.67
CA THR A 47 6.69 -6.13 -4.82
C THR A 47 6.85 -7.48 -5.51
N MET A 48 7.96 -8.17 -5.26
CA MET A 48 8.16 -9.53 -5.74
C MET A 48 7.37 -10.54 -4.90
N GLY A 49 6.56 -11.36 -5.53
CA GLY A 49 5.80 -12.42 -4.86
C GLY A 49 6.72 -13.45 -4.22
N ARG A 50 6.68 -13.57 -2.88
CA ARG A 50 7.61 -14.42 -2.10
C ARG A 50 7.63 -15.89 -2.54
N LYS A 51 6.52 -16.41 -3.08
CA LYS A 51 6.40 -17.80 -3.55
C LYS A 51 6.50 -17.94 -5.05
N SER A 52 5.80 -17.06 -5.80
CA SER A 52 5.72 -17.16 -7.26
C SER A 52 6.91 -16.54 -7.98
N ARG A 53 7.66 -15.66 -7.31
CA ARG A 53 8.73 -14.84 -7.92
C ARG A 53 8.23 -13.94 -9.05
N GLU A 54 6.92 -13.69 -9.10
CA GLU A 54 6.31 -12.76 -10.05
C GLU A 54 6.12 -11.41 -9.40
N TRP A 55 6.28 -10.34 -10.14
CA TRP A 55 5.99 -8.99 -9.67
C TRP A 55 4.49 -8.77 -9.49
N ARG A 56 4.13 -8.02 -8.46
CA ARG A 56 2.74 -7.73 -8.11
C ARG A 56 2.59 -6.27 -7.72
N THR A 57 1.74 -5.57 -8.45
CA THR A 57 1.48 -4.14 -8.22
C THR A 57 0.17 -3.96 -7.45
N ASN A 58 0.21 -3.12 -6.41
CA ASN A 58 -0.93 -2.80 -5.56
C ASN A 58 -1.03 -1.29 -5.32
N PRO A 59 -2.24 -0.70 -5.44
CA PRO A 59 -2.48 0.67 -4.98
C PRO A 59 -2.62 0.71 -3.47
N LEU A 60 -1.96 1.67 -2.83
CA LEU A 60 -2.05 1.90 -1.38
C LEU A 60 -2.18 3.39 -1.09
N LEU A 61 -2.83 3.71 0.01
CA LEU A 61 -2.73 5.04 0.60
C LEU A 61 -1.38 5.18 1.27
N ALA A 62 -0.72 6.31 1.06
CA ALA A 62 0.59 6.61 1.61
C ALA A 62 0.66 8.00 2.22
N ALA A 63 1.35 8.13 3.34
CA ALA A 63 1.66 9.41 3.96
C ALA A 63 3.12 9.78 3.70
N ARG A 64 3.38 11.09 3.55
CA ARG A 64 4.74 11.62 3.42
C ARG A 64 5.45 11.59 4.76
N VAL A 65 6.72 11.20 4.75
CA VAL A 65 7.60 11.16 5.92
C VAL A 65 8.97 11.67 5.50
N ASP A 66 9.27 12.91 5.79
CA ASP A 66 10.47 13.60 5.34
C ASP A 66 10.62 13.52 3.81
N ASP A 67 11.69 12.94 3.29
CA ASP A 67 11.89 12.72 1.86
C ASP A 67 11.30 11.39 1.36
N ASP A 68 10.84 10.53 2.27
CA ASP A 68 10.27 9.22 2.01
C ASP A 68 8.74 9.18 2.12
N TRP A 69 8.19 7.99 2.05
CA TRP A 69 6.77 7.70 2.21
C TRP A 69 6.56 6.55 3.19
N CYS A 70 5.38 6.46 3.77
CA CYS A 70 4.98 5.27 4.53
C CYS A 70 3.63 4.74 4.10
N VAL A 71 3.46 3.42 4.25
CA VAL A 71 2.26 2.66 3.93
C VAL A 71 1.93 1.69 5.05
N ALA A 72 0.66 1.39 5.25
CA ALA A 72 0.21 0.50 6.30
C ALA A 72 -0.48 -0.75 5.74
N GLY A 73 -0.15 -1.91 6.29
CA GLY A 73 -0.76 -3.20 5.95
C GLY A 73 -2.11 -3.42 6.63
N SER A 74 -2.99 -2.41 6.59
CA SER A 74 -4.30 -2.44 7.26
C SER A 74 -5.30 -3.36 6.61
N ASN A 75 -5.25 -3.53 5.28
CA ASN A 75 -6.24 -4.28 4.51
C ASN A 75 -7.68 -3.80 4.81
N ALA A 76 -7.89 -2.48 4.93
CA ALA A 76 -9.14 -1.84 5.34
C ALA A 76 -9.72 -2.41 6.64
N GLY A 77 -8.87 -2.73 7.62
CA GLY A 77 -9.28 -3.27 8.92
C GLY A 77 -9.69 -4.74 8.91
N GLN A 78 -9.36 -5.50 7.86
CA GLN A 78 -9.59 -6.94 7.85
C GLN A 78 -8.59 -7.67 8.76
N ALA A 79 -9.03 -8.81 9.32
CA ALA A 79 -8.19 -9.68 10.14
C ALA A 79 -6.99 -10.26 9.36
N LYS A 80 -7.14 -10.43 8.04
CA LYS A 80 -6.08 -10.96 7.17
C LYS A 80 -5.05 -9.89 6.82
N VAL A 81 -3.77 -10.19 7.05
CA VAL A 81 -2.65 -9.37 6.60
C VAL A 81 -2.57 -9.42 5.07
N PRO A 82 -2.41 -8.29 4.37
CA PRO A 82 -2.30 -8.27 2.92
C PRO A 82 -1.02 -8.95 2.43
N GLY A 83 -1.11 -9.58 1.25
CA GLY A 83 -0.01 -10.39 0.69
C GLY A 83 1.27 -9.61 0.43
N TRP A 84 1.16 -8.35 0.05
CA TRP A 84 2.32 -7.49 -0.23
C TRP A 84 3.24 -7.31 1.00
N VAL A 85 2.68 -7.34 2.23
CA VAL A 85 3.46 -7.26 3.48
C VAL A 85 4.45 -8.42 3.57
N PHE A 86 3.98 -9.63 3.30
CA PHE A 86 4.84 -10.81 3.32
C PHE A 86 5.86 -10.82 2.17
N ASN A 87 5.49 -10.22 1.03
CA ASN A 87 6.39 -10.05 -0.09
C ASN A 87 7.53 -9.09 0.26
N ALA A 88 7.19 -7.93 0.84
CA ALA A 88 8.15 -6.91 1.24
C ALA A 88 9.10 -7.39 2.37
N ARG A 89 8.62 -8.26 3.26
CA ARG A 89 9.47 -8.89 4.30
C ARG A 89 10.49 -9.84 3.71
N GLU A 90 10.11 -10.64 2.71
CA GLU A 90 10.98 -11.61 2.05
C GLU A 90 11.90 -10.95 1.01
N HIS A 91 11.36 -9.99 0.26
CA HIS A 91 12.03 -9.26 -0.79
C HIS A 91 11.77 -7.76 -0.58
N PRO A 92 12.61 -7.07 0.20
CA PRO A 92 12.39 -5.66 0.56
C PRO A 92 12.56 -4.69 -0.62
N GLU A 93 13.28 -5.10 -1.66
CA GLU A 93 13.48 -4.27 -2.85
C GLU A 93 12.28 -4.33 -3.78
N GLY A 94 11.95 -3.20 -4.36
CA GLY A 94 10.83 -3.11 -5.29
C GLY A 94 10.76 -1.77 -5.99
N TYR A 95 9.58 -1.43 -6.42
CA TYR A 95 9.34 -0.18 -7.16
C TYR A 95 8.12 0.53 -6.60
N VAL A 96 8.12 1.85 -6.75
CA VAL A 96 6.95 2.66 -6.43
C VAL A 96 6.70 3.70 -7.50
N LEU A 97 5.43 3.91 -7.83
CA LEU A 97 4.97 5.00 -8.68
C LEU A 97 4.18 5.99 -7.82
N ILE A 98 4.64 7.24 -7.78
CA ILE A 98 4.09 8.31 -6.97
C ILE A 98 3.86 9.53 -7.87
N ASN A 99 2.62 10.03 -7.94
CA ASN A 99 2.26 11.20 -8.75
C ASN A 99 2.67 11.12 -10.23
N GLY A 100 3.01 9.95 -10.70
CA GLY A 100 3.45 9.72 -12.07
C GLY A 100 4.96 9.56 -12.22
N ASP A 101 5.74 9.71 -11.17
CA ASP A 101 7.17 9.47 -11.15
C ASP A 101 7.47 8.09 -10.57
N ALA A 102 8.38 7.36 -11.18
CA ALA A 102 8.74 6.00 -10.83
C ALA A 102 10.13 5.93 -10.17
N TRP A 103 10.25 5.10 -9.13
CA TRP A 103 11.45 4.95 -8.33
C TRP A 103 11.72 3.48 -8.03
N GLN A 104 12.98 3.11 -8.00
CA GLN A 104 13.38 1.96 -7.20
C GLN A 104 13.20 2.31 -5.72
N CYS A 105 12.85 1.35 -4.90
CA CYS A 105 12.68 1.60 -3.48
C CYS A 105 12.99 0.37 -2.63
N THR A 106 13.23 0.62 -1.36
CA THR A 106 13.35 -0.41 -0.33
C THR A 106 12.20 -0.27 0.66
N PHE A 107 11.49 -1.35 0.93
CA PHE A 107 10.44 -1.43 1.94
C PHE A 107 11.06 -1.80 3.28
N VAL A 108 11.06 -0.87 4.24
CA VAL A 108 11.60 -1.09 5.59
C VAL A 108 10.46 -1.14 6.58
N GLU A 109 10.23 -2.31 7.19
CA GLU A 109 9.21 -2.45 8.24
C GLU A 109 9.65 -1.69 9.49
N ALA A 110 8.81 -0.79 9.96
CA ALA A 110 9.05 -0.02 11.16
C ALA A 110 8.58 -0.80 12.40
N GLU A 111 9.30 -0.65 13.49
CA GLU A 111 9.02 -1.31 14.76
C GLU A 111 8.97 -0.31 15.92
N GLY A 112 8.33 -0.71 17.04
CA GLY A 112 8.28 0.09 18.25
C GLY A 112 7.76 1.52 18.04
N ALA A 113 8.44 2.48 18.60
CA ALA A 113 8.06 3.90 18.56
C ALA A 113 8.08 4.49 17.14
N ASP A 114 9.00 4.05 16.27
CA ASP A 114 9.04 4.51 14.87
C ASP A 114 7.76 4.07 14.12
N ARG A 115 7.34 2.83 14.31
CA ARG A 115 6.08 2.33 13.74
C ARG A 115 4.90 3.15 14.22
N ASP A 116 4.84 3.49 15.48
CA ASP A 116 3.71 4.23 16.06
C ASP A 116 3.65 5.65 15.49
N GLN A 117 4.77 6.33 15.38
CA GLN A 117 4.88 7.65 14.74
C GLN A 117 4.45 7.61 13.27
N LEU A 118 4.89 6.60 12.51
CA LEU A 118 4.48 6.44 11.11
C LEU A 118 2.98 6.14 11.00
N PHE A 119 2.43 5.35 11.92
CA PHE A 119 0.99 5.07 11.93
C PHE A 119 0.17 6.32 12.25
N GLU A 120 0.63 7.17 13.15
CA GLU A 120 0.02 8.48 13.41
C GLU A 120 0.01 9.37 12.15
N ARG A 121 1.08 9.34 11.34
CA ARG A 121 1.10 10.03 10.03
C ARG A 121 0.03 9.48 9.07
N MET A 122 -0.17 8.15 9.06
CA MET A 122 -1.23 7.52 8.28
C MET A 122 -2.62 7.96 8.76
N VAL A 123 -2.85 8.02 10.07
CA VAL A 123 -4.11 8.50 10.68
C VAL A 123 -4.34 9.97 10.34
N ALA A 124 -3.32 10.83 10.47
CA ALA A 124 -3.41 12.24 10.15
C ALA A 124 -3.75 12.49 8.66
N MET A 125 -3.23 11.66 7.77
CA MET A 125 -3.52 11.71 6.34
C MET A 125 -4.93 11.16 6.02
N TRP A 126 -5.36 10.10 6.71
CA TRP A 126 -6.65 9.46 6.50
C TRP A 126 -7.20 8.87 7.81
N LYS A 127 -8.12 9.56 8.45
CA LYS A 127 -8.63 9.22 9.79
C LYS A 127 -9.20 7.80 9.92
N SER A 128 -9.70 7.23 8.83
CA SER A 128 -10.23 5.86 8.85
C SER A 128 -9.21 4.78 9.26
N PHE A 129 -7.91 5.10 9.30
CA PHE A 129 -6.91 4.18 9.83
C PHE A 129 -7.11 3.84 11.31
N GLU A 130 -7.70 4.74 12.13
CA GLU A 130 -8.10 4.43 13.50
C GLU A 130 -9.11 3.28 13.53
N MET A 131 -10.19 3.41 12.76
CA MET A 131 -11.21 2.38 12.64
C MET A 131 -10.63 1.06 12.06
N TYR A 132 -9.68 1.16 11.13
CA TYR A 132 -9.02 -0.04 10.59
C TYR A 132 -8.20 -0.77 11.65
N ALA A 133 -7.53 -0.05 12.57
CA ALA A 133 -6.79 -0.64 13.67
C ALA A 133 -7.73 -1.37 14.64
N GLU A 134 -8.84 -0.74 15.02
CA GLU A 134 -9.86 -1.34 15.89
C GLU A 134 -10.47 -2.61 15.27
N ASN A 135 -10.88 -2.53 14.00
CA ASN A 135 -11.56 -3.64 13.31
C ASN A 135 -10.63 -4.80 12.99
N ALA A 136 -9.37 -4.55 12.68
CA ALA A 136 -8.41 -5.60 12.32
C ALA A 136 -8.24 -6.62 13.45
N GLY A 137 -8.24 -6.16 14.72
CA GLY A 137 -7.99 -7.00 15.90
C GLY A 137 -6.62 -7.68 15.83
N ARG A 138 -5.66 -7.06 15.16
CA ARG A 138 -4.28 -7.49 15.00
C ARG A 138 -3.36 -6.28 14.88
N TYR A 139 -2.08 -6.51 15.06
CA TYR A 139 -1.06 -5.53 14.73
C TYR A 139 -1.10 -5.17 13.23
N ILE A 140 -1.11 -3.87 12.93
CA ILE A 140 -1.01 -3.36 11.55
C ILE A 140 0.44 -3.01 11.29
N PRO A 141 1.15 -3.76 10.44
CA PRO A 141 2.51 -3.44 10.05
C PRO A 141 2.53 -2.14 9.23
N VAL A 142 3.55 -1.33 9.47
CA VAL A 142 3.80 -0.09 8.73
C VAL A 142 5.19 -0.18 8.11
N PHE A 143 5.29 0.20 6.86
CA PHE A 143 6.54 0.20 6.12
C PHE A 143 6.89 1.62 5.69
N ARG A 144 8.15 1.99 5.86
CA ARG A 144 8.75 3.12 5.18
C ARG A 144 9.12 2.67 3.76
N ILE A 145 8.82 3.50 2.78
CA ILE A 145 9.26 3.34 1.39
C ILE A 145 10.44 4.29 1.21
N VAL A 146 11.64 3.74 1.34
CA VAL A 146 12.88 4.49 1.15
C VAL A 146 13.13 4.60 -0.35
N LEU A 147 13.08 5.83 -0.88
CA LEU A 147 13.26 6.08 -2.30
C LEU A 147 14.74 5.93 -2.69
N GLY A 148 14.98 5.18 -3.75
CA GLY A 148 16.27 5.02 -4.40
C GLY A 148 16.37 5.84 -5.69
N GLU A 149 16.91 5.22 -6.74
CA GLU A 149 17.08 5.90 -8.03
C GLU A 149 15.74 6.12 -8.75
N PRO A 150 15.54 7.31 -9.36
CA PRO A 150 14.43 7.53 -10.27
C PRO A 150 14.62 6.70 -11.54
N ILE A 151 13.52 6.13 -12.03
CA ILE A 151 13.52 5.28 -13.23
C ILE A 151 12.42 5.68 -14.21
N SER A 152 12.52 5.21 -15.44
CA SER A 152 11.39 5.26 -16.37
C SER A 152 10.24 4.38 -15.86
N LYS A 153 9.00 4.81 -16.05
CA LYS A 153 7.82 4.00 -15.73
C LYS A 153 7.81 2.66 -16.43
N ASP A 154 8.33 2.62 -17.66
CA ASP A 154 8.40 1.41 -18.49
C ASP A 154 9.45 0.41 -17.95
N ALA A 155 10.31 0.85 -17.01
CA ALA A 155 11.25 -0.02 -16.33
C ALA A 155 10.65 -0.73 -15.11
N ILE A 156 9.44 -0.35 -14.66
CA ILE A 156 8.71 -1.12 -13.64
C ILE A 156 8.26 -2.44 -14.26
N PRO A 157 8.65 -3.59 -13.69
CA PRO A 157 8.24 -4.89 -14.22
C PRO A 157 6.72 -5.03 -14.30
N ALA A 158 6.25 -5.67 -15.37
CA ALA A 158 4.83 -5.99 -15.52
C ALA A 158 4.40 -6.99 -14.41
N ALA A 159 3.22 -6.73 -13.83
CA ALA A 159 2.62 -7.56 -12.78
C ALA A 159 1.54 -8.49 -13.36
#